data_5ab03d5d7518d4df0c7eb2f43a7aa1b1
#
_entry.id   5ab03d5d7518d4df0c7eb2f43a7aa1b1
#
_cell.length_a   1.000
_cell.length_b   1.000
_cell.length_c   1.000
_cell.angle_alpha   90.00
_cell.angle_beta   90.00
_cell.angle_gamma   90.00
#
_symmetry.space_group_name_H-M   'P 1'
#
loop_
_entity.id
_entity.type
_entity.pdbx_description
1 polymer ?
#
loop_
_entity_poly.entity_id
_entity_poly.type
_entity_poly.pdbx_seq_one_letter_code
_entity_poly.pdbx_strand_id
1 'polypeptide(L)'
;MMIKKSKVWMWVAILIICQSPLVPSQAQTVDYAVVPLPQSIEMQKGEPFALWDGLVQIVAPGNLRGEAEFLQAYLKDITNSTFPIAQKREKGMRFIELSVSPKITVSEGYQLTVSKKGITIAGGSAAGVFYGIQTLRKAIANMSQSLKVTPLAGSSSQAPFTLLSPVVITDAPRFSWRGMHLDCSRHFWSVDFVKKFIDLLAMHNMNVFHWHLTDDQGWRIEIKKWPRLTTVGSQRSGTIIGTNSDLDDGIPYGGYYTQAKLREIVAYAAARHITIVPEIDMPGHMLAALAAYPELGCTGGPYQVGHYWGVYKDVLCVGNPRVYEFVQDVLTEVMDIFPSEVIHIGGDETPSEKWQHCKKCNEIYIKKALEGRVAGQVEGDSDVPRTMPEYPYEEMVRSVLQPYFTNKVFNILASKGRRALGWDEILDGAPQDAMIMSWRGSAPGAKAAEAGHDVVMAPTTHCYFDYQQVEDTQFEPSRCGGFIPIERVYSLDPAPDTLSVEARRHILGTQANLWSEYMTNEQMVEYQALPRMSALAEVQWTQPERKDFQVFLHRLTRLTSLFERYHYTYAKHLWPERQIPSRWQF
;
A
#
# COMPACT_ATOMS: atom_id res chain seq x y z
N MET A 1 -3.09 104.30 -7.22
CA MET A 1 -3.55 103.06 -6.58
C MET A 1 -3.09 101.91 -7.45
N MET A 2 -2.06 101.19 -6.98
CA MET A 2 -1.29 100.20 -7.76
C MET A 2 -1.98 98.86 -7.81
N ILE A 3 -2.17 98.33 -8.98
CA ILE A 3 -2.63 96.97 -9.20
C ILE A 3 -1.38 96.08 -9.54
N LYS A 4 -1.01 95.17 -8.62
CA LYS A 4 0.06 94.20 -8.83
C LYS A 4 -0.44 93.08 -9.70
N LYS A 5 0.26 92.82 -10.84
CA LYS A 5 0.11 91.62 -11.67
C LYS A 5 0.86 90.44 -11.07
N SER A 6 0.15 89.42 -10.73
CA SER A 6 0.71 88.13 -10.32
C SER A 6 1.00 87.25 -11.56
N LYS A 7 2.25 86.82 -11.73
CA LYS A 7 2.69 85.82 -12.78
C LYS A 7 2.34 84.44 -12.28
N VAL A 8 1.51 83.71 -13.00
CA VAL A 8 1.27 82.29 -12.83
C VAL A 8 2.39 81.50 -13.59
N TRP A 9 3.19 80.72 -12.86
CA TRP A 9 4.14 79.77 -13.41
C TRP A 9 3.42 78.44 -13.59
N MET A 10 3.32 77.95 -14.81
CA MET A 10 2.79 76.66 -15.18
C MET A 10 3.93 75.67 -15.17
N TRP A 11 3.97 74.77 -14.18
CA TRP A 11 4.89 73.66 -14.12
C TRP A 11 4.39 72.56 -15.04
N VAL A 12 5.14 72.27 -16.14
CA VAL A 12 4.95 71.09 -16.95
C VAL A 12 5.69 69.92 -16.28
N ALA A 13 4.95 69.04 -15.67
CA ALA A 13 5.50 67.80 -15.13
C ALA A 13 5.73 66.81 -16.31
N ILE A 14 6.99 66.62 -16.68
CA ILE A 14 7.39 65.56 -17.61
C ILE A 14 7.33 64.23 -16.83
N LEU A 15 6.31 63.41 -17.09
CA LEU A 15 6.23 62.03 -16.67
C LEU A 15 7.29 61.22 -17.42
N ILE A 16 8.45 60.98 -16.83
CA ILE A 16 9.40 59.97 -17.26
C ILE A 16 8.81 58.62 -16.89
N ILE A 17 8.18 57.95 -17.83
CA ILE A 17 7.81 56.52 -17.72
C ILE A 17 9.12 55.73 -17.74
N CYS A 18 9.65 55.41 -16.58
CA CYS A 18 10.68 54.35 -16.44
C CYS A 18 10.05 53.04 -16.90
N GLN A 19 10.27 52.69 -18.17
CA GLN A 19 10.08 51.30 -18.61
C GLN A 19 11.18 50.48 -17.95
N SER A 20 10.89 49.90 -16.78
CA SER A 20 11.68 48.85 -16.23
C SER A 20 11.78 47.72 -17.32
N PRO A 21 12.97 47.27 -17.67
CA PRO A 21 13.06 46.16 -18.60
C PRO A 21 12.30 44.99 -17.96
N LEU A 22 11.31 44.44 -18.69
CA LEU A 22 10.67 43.18 -18.38
C LEU A 22 11.78 42.15 -18.30
N VAL A 23 12.26 41.84 -17.10
CA VAL A 23 13.11 40.69 -16.86
C VAL A 23 12.25 39.51 -17.32
N PRO A 24 12.67 38.75 -18.34
CA PRO A 24 11.92 37.55 -18.74
C PRO A 24 11.82 36.67 -17.52
N SER A 25 10.62 36.33 -17.08
CA SER A 25 10.35 35.38 -16.04
C SER A 25 11.24 34.18 -16.33
N GLN A 26 12.20 33.88 -15.45
CA GLN A 26 13.05 32.71 -15.61
C GLN A 26 12.11 31.53 -15.74
N ALA A 27 12.18 30.85 -16.90
CA ALA A 27 11.46 29.61 -17.13
C ALA A 27 11.87 28.65 -16.01
N GLN A 28 10.91 28.29 -15.15
CA GLN A 28 11.20 27.38 -14.04
C GLN A 28 11.67 26.06 -14.59
N THR A 29 12.84 25.63 -14.15
CA THR A 29 13.41 24.32 -14.49
C THR A 29 12.71 23.24 -13.70
N VAL A 30 12.37 22.12 -14.36
CA VAL A 30 11.79 20.94 -13.73
C VAL A 30 12.79 20.34 -12.76
N ASP A 31 12.32 20.06 -11.55
CA ASP A 31 13.07 19.26 -10.59
C ASP A 31 12.61 17.80 -10.65
N TYR A 32 13.51 16.93 -11.03
CA TYR A 32 13.28 15.48 -11.13
C TYR A 32 13.49 14.73 -9.83
N ALA A 33 13.89 15.39 -8.76
CA ALA A 33 13.93 14.81 -7.44
C ALA A 33 12.50 14.64 -6.91
N VAL A 34 11.88 13.52 -7.23
CA VAL A 34 10.49 13.16 -6.87
C VAL A 34 10.45 12.22 -5.64
N VAL A 35 9.27 11.83 -5.20
CA VAL A 35 9.08 10.80 -4.17
C VAL A 35 8.51 9.54 -4.82
N PRO A 36 9.12 8.35 -4.65
CA PRO A 36 10.45 8.12 -4.05
C PRO A 36 11.58 8.70 -4.89
N LEU A 37 12.75 8.95 -4.25
CA LEU A 37 13.92 9.54 -4.90
C LEU A 37 14.59 8.54 -5.85
N PRO A 38 14.77 8.86 -7.13
CA PRO A 38 15.52 8.01 -8.06
C PRO A 38 16.99 7.82 -7.66
N GLN A 39 17.59 6.69 -8.04
CA GLN A 39 18.98 6.35 -7.70
C GLN A 39 20.02 7.31 -8.29
N SER A 40 19.81 7.78 -9.53
CA SER A 40 20.69 8.77 -10.17
C SER A 40 19.87 9.79 -10.95
N ILE A 41 20.24 11.06 -10.82
CA ILE A 41 19.65 12.19 -11.58
C ILE A 41 20.82 13.02 -12.09
N GLU A 42 21.11 12.94 -13.38
CA GLU A 42 22.20 13.63 -14.03
C GLU A 42 21.67 14.72 -14.96
N MET A 43 21.66 15.97 -14.50
CA MET A 43 21.26 17.10 -15.33
C MET A 43 22.21 17.27 -16.49
N GLN A 44 21.68 17.43 -17.69
CA GLN A 44 22.44 17.57 -18.92
C GLN A 44 22.42 19.03 -19.41
N LYS A 45 23.50 19.43 -20.12
CA LYS A 45 23.52 20.73 -20.81
C LYS A 45 22.70 20.65 -22.08
N GLY A 46 21.95 21.68 -22.41
CA GLY A 46 21.18 21.74 -23.65
C GLY A 46 19.89 22.53 -23.51
N GLU A 47 19.15 22.63 -24.61
CA GLU A 47 17.85 23.27 -24.61
C GLU A 47 16.79 22.32 -24.04
N PRO A 48 15.80 22.86 -23.30
CA PRO A 48 14.73 22.06 -22.72
C PRO A 48 13.80 21.48 -23.78
N PHE A 49 13.14 20.37 -23.43
CA PHE A 49 12.04 19.79 -24.21
C PHE A 49 10.75 20.54 -23.90
N ALA A 50 10.10 21.08 -24.91
CA ALA A 50 8.80 21.70 -24.74
C ALA A 50 7.68 20.67 -24.97
N LEU A 51 6.84 20.46 -23.97
CA LEU A 51 5.66 19.60 -24.06
C LEU A 51 4.51 20.41 -24.68
N TRP A 52 4.29 20.28 -26.00
CA TRP A 52 3.26 20.99 -26.75
C TRP A 52 2.21 20.02 -27.27
N ASP A 53 0.99 20.46 -27.35
CA ASP A 53 -0.08 19.76 -28.05
C ASP A 53 0.20 19.68 -29.57
N GLY A 54 -0.32 18.64 -30.19
CA GLY A 54 -0.27 18.46 -31.63
C GLY A 54 1.11 18.24 -32.27
N LEU A 55 2.21 18.44 -31.54
CA LEU A 55 3.59 18.28 -32.03
C LEU A 55 4.37 17.20 -31.29
N VAL A 56 3.79 16.53 -30.32
CA VAL A 56 4.39 15.43 -29.54
C VAL A 56 3.56 14.18 -29.71
N GLN A 57 4.18 13.07 -30.06
CA GLN A 57 3.58 11.76 -30.12
C GLN A 57 4.17 10.83 -29.06
N ILE A 58 3.40 9.87 -28.62
CA ILE A 58 3.88 8.75 -27.81
C ILE A 58 4.22 7.61 -28.76
N VAL A 59 5.46 7.12 -28.70
CA VAL A 59 5.92 6.02 -29.53
C VAL A 59 6.10 4.79 -28.68
N ALA A 60 5.36 3.73 -28.94
CA ALA A 60 5.41 2.50 -28.16
C ALA A 60 5.18 1.27 -29.03
N PRO A 61 5.93 0.17 -28.84
CA PRO A 61 5.62 -1.12 -29.45
C PRO A 61 4.31 -1.68 -28.87
N GLY A 62 3.69 -2.64 -29.57
CA GLY A 62 2.37 -3.16 -29.21
C GLY A 62 2.28 -3.74 -27.80
N ASN A 63 3.36 -4.34 -27.30
CA ASN A 63 3.44 -4.90 -25.94
C ASN A 63 3.57 -3.85 -24.82
N LEU A 64 3.74 -2.56 -25.16
CA LEU A 64 3.72 -1.43 -24.23
C LEU A 64 2.52 -0.49 -24.49
N ARG A 65 1.47 -1.01 -25.12
CA ARG A 65 0.29 -0.22 -25.45
C ARG A 65 -0.42 0.28 -24.19
N GLY A 66 -0.51 -0.54 -23.14
CA GLY A 66 -1.13 -0.17 -21.85
C GLY A 66 -0.41 0.98 -21.16
N GLU A 67 0.93 0.94 -21.11
CA GLU A 67 1.77 1.99 -20.54
C GLU A 67 1.66 3.29 -21.35
N ALA A 68 1.58 3.18 -22.67
CA ALA A 68 1.37 4.35 -23.54
C ALA A 68 -0.01 5.00 -23.34
N GLU A 69 -1.05 4.20 -23.19
CA GLU A 69 -2.41 4.69 -22.89
C GLU A 69 -2.49 5.35 -21.50
N PHE A 70 -1.82 4.78 -20.50
CA PHE A 70 -1.70 5.39 -19.19
C PHE A 70 -1.01 6.76 -19.26
N LEU A 71 0.14 6.83 -19.94
CA LEU A 71 0.85 8.09 -20.14
C LEU A 71 0.01 9.12 -20.92
N GLN A 72 -0.70 8.68 -21.99
CA GLN A 72 -1.58 9.53 -22.78
C GLN A 72 -2.71 10.13 -21.92
N ALA A 73 -3.37 9.29 -21.11
CA ALA A 73 -4.45 9.74 -20.22
C ALA A 73 -3.95 10.80 -19.22
N TYR A 74 -2.79 10.57 -18.63
CA TYR A 74 -2.19 11.50 -17.68
C TYR A 74 -1.79 12.83 -18.37
N LEU A 75 -1.11 12.78 -19.50
CA LEU A 75 -0.74 13.99 -20.25
C LEU A 75 -1.99 14.77 -20.70
N LYS A 76 -3.03 14.09 -21.13
CA LYS A 76 -4.31 14.71 -21.48
C LYS A 76 -4.93 15.41 -20.27
N ASP A 77 -4.91 14.78 -19.09
CA ASP A 77 -5.43 15.36 -17.86
C ASP A 77 -4.74 16.68 -17.49
N ILE A 78 -3.41 16.76 -17.58
CA ILE A 78 -2.66 17.97 -17.19
C ILE A 78 -2.63 19.07 -18.26
N THR A 79 -2.69 18.72 -19.56
CA THR A 79 -2.54 19.67 -20.67
C THR A 79 -3.84 19.97 -21.41
N ASN A 80 -4.88 19.19 -21.16
CA ASN A 80 -6.14 19.16 -21.92
C ASN A 80 -5.93 18.93 -23.45
N SER A 81 -4.82 18.28 -23.81
CA SER A 81 -4.41 18.02 -25.19
C SER A 81 -4.29 16.53 -25.46
N THR A 82 -4.44 16.12 -26.72
CA THR A 82 -4.34 14.71 -27.10
C THR A 82 -2.94 14.43 -27.66
N PHE A 83 -2.29 13.39 -27.16
CA PHE A 83 -1.01 12.89 -27.62
C PHE A 83 -1.24 11.61 -28.41
N PRO A 84 -1.06 11.58 -29.74
CA PRO A 84 -1.27 10.38 -30.53
C PRO A 84 -0.27 9.29 -30.15
N ILE A 85 -0.75 8.04 -30.12
CA ILE A 85 0.09 6.87 -29.87
C ILE A 85 0.40 6.22 -31.23
N ALA A 86 1.68 6.05 -31.55
CA ALA A 86 2.18 5.43 -32.77
C ALA A 86 3.20 4.33 -32.46
N GLN A 87 3.38 3.38 -33.39
CA GLN A 87 4.43 2.36 -33.27
C GLN A 87 5.80 2.83 -33.76
N LYS A 88 5.83 3.90 -34.58
CA LYS A 88 7.05 4.48 -35.14
C LYS A 88 6.99 6.00 -35.09
N ARG A 89 8.18 6.63 -35.05
CA ARG A 89 8.31 8.08 -35.07
C ARG A 89 7.84 8.63 -36.42
N GLU A 90 6.98 9.64 -36.37
CA GLU A 90 6.55 10.37 -37.56
C GLU A 90 7.49 11.57 -37.84
N LYS A 91 7.72 11.85 -39.10
CA LYS A 91 8.60 12.96 -39.52
C LYS A 91 8.00 14.32 -39.11
N GLY A 92 8.80 15.12 -38.41
CA GLY A 92 8.37 16.45 -37.93
C GLY A 92 7.72 16.45 -36.55
N MET A 93 7.39 15.29 -35.99
CA MET A 93 6.88 15.18 -34.61
C MET A 93 8.03 15.00 -33.60
N ARG A 94 7.90 15.64 -32.45
CA ARG A 94 8.67 15.29 -31.25
C ARG A 94 8.08 14.03 -30.64
N PHE A 95 8.80 13.36 -29.76
CA PHE A 95 8.36 12.06 -29.28
C PHE A 95 8.59 11.85 -27.78
N ILE A 96 7.74 11.03 -27.19
CA ILE A 96 7.97 10.32 -25.94
C ILE A 96 7.99 8.84 -26.30
N GLU A 97 9.15 8.21 -26.28
CA GLU A 97 9.35 6.83 -26.72
C GLU A 97 9.48 5.88 -25.55
N LEU A 98 8.67 4.84 -25.55
CA LEU A 98 8.67 3.77 -24.56
C LEU A 98 9.31 2.52 -25.16
N SER A 99 10.19 1.86 -24.42
CA SER A 99 10.85 0.64 -24.87
C SER A 99 11.25 -0.28 -23.71
N VAL A 100 11.38 -1.57 -23.98
CA VAL A 100 12.06 -2.50 -23.09
C VAL A 100 13.49 -2.69 -23.59
N SER A 101 14.48 -2.62 -22.70
CA SER A 101 15.89 -2.71 -23.04
C SER A 101 16.57 -3.85 -22.27
N PRO A 102 17.19 -4.82 -22.96
CA PRO A 102 17.94 -5.89 -22.32
C PRO A 102 19.22 -5.42 -21.60
N LYS A 103 19.61 -4.16 -21.80
CA LYS A 103 20.74 -3.54 -21.09
C LYS A 103 20.40 -3.19 -19.64
N ILE A 104 19.12 -3.08 -19.32
CA ILE A 104 18.61 -2.84 -17.95
C ILE A 104 18.29 -4.21 -17.34
N THR A 105 19.19 -4.69 -16.50
CA THR A 105 19.14 -6.05 -15.96
C THR A 105 18.13 -6.22 -14.83
N VAL A 106 17.79 -5.14 -14.12
CA VAL A 106 16.75 -5.14 -13.10
C VAL A 106 15.39 -5.01 -13.79
N SER A 107 14.52 -5.99 -13.62
CA SER A 107 13.19 -6.04 -14.29
C SER A 107 12.38 -4.76 -14.08
N GLU A 108 12.33 -4.24 -12.86
CA GLU A 108 11.61 -3.02 -12.49
C GLU A 108 12.47 -1.73 -12.63
N GLY A 109 13.74 -1.86 -13.09
CA GLY A 109 14.62 -0.73 -13.35
C GLY A 109 14.26 0.00 -14.65
N TYR A 110 14.64 1.29 -14.73
CA TYR A 110 14.43 2.10 -15.92
C TYR A 110 15.53 3.15 -16.12
N GLN A 111 15.60 3.65 -17.35
CA GLN A 111 16.33 4.88 -17.72
C GLN A 111 15.36 5.84 -18.39
N LEU A 112 15.23 7.04 -17.81
CA LEU A 112 14.49 8.17 -18.39
C LEU A 112 15.49 9.21 -18.89
N THR A 113 15.42 9.54 -20.19
CA THR A 113 16.26 10.57 -20.78
C THR A 113 15.39 11.66 -21.41
N VAL A 114 15.65 12.91 -21.05
CA VAL A 114 15.02 14.09 -21.64
C VAL A 114 16.08 14.86 -22.43
N SER A 115 15.75 15.18 -23.68
CA SER A 115 16.58 16.00 -24.56
C SER A 115 15.69 16.94 -25.38
N LYS A 116 16.23 17.97 -26.01
CA LYS A 116 15.49 18.85 -26.94
C LYS A 116 14.68 18.08 -27.98
N LYS A 117 15.18 16.93 -28.45
CA LYS A 117 14.57 16.15 -29.54
C LYS A 117 13.39 15.30 -29.08
N GLY A 118 13.40 14.83 -27.83
CA GLY A 118 12.41 13.91 -27.30
C GLY A 118 12.74 13.40 -25.92
N ILE A 119 11.80 12.62 -25.41
CA ILE A 119 11.90 11.87 -24.15
C ILE A 119 11.99 10.39 -24.51
N THR A 120 12.86 9.64 -23.84
CA THR A 120 12.91 8.19 -23.92
C THR A 120 12.78 7.59 -22.54
N ILE A 121 11.92 6.58 -22.40
CA ILE A 121 11.77 5.78 -21.18
C ILE A 121 12.03 4.32 -21.58
N ALA A 122 13.17 3.80 -21.16
CA ALA A 122 13.56 2.41 -21.37
C ALA A 122 13.48 1.67 -20.03
N GLY A 123 12.76 0.57 -19.96
CA GLY A 123 12.65 -0.28 -18.78
C GLY A 123 13.32 -1.64 -18.96
N GLY A 124 13.66 -2.33 -17.87
CA GLY A 124 14.04 -3.74 -17.90
C GLY A 124 12.85 -4.66 -18.26
N SER A 125 11.64 -4.17 -17.98
CA SER A 125 10.36 -4.77 -18.35
C SER A 125 9.30 -3.67 -18.55
N ALA A 126 8.06 -4.04 -18.85
CA ALA A 126 6.93 -3.10 -18.89
C ALA A 126 6.73 -2.39 -17.53
N ALA A 127 6.94 -3.07 -16.40
CA ALA A 127 6.90 -2.46 -15.07
C ALA A 127 7.96 -1.36 -14.91
N GLY A 128 9.20 -1.59 -15.36
CA GLY A 128 10.24 -0.56 -15.35
C GLY A 128 9.85 0.67 -16.18
N VAL A 129 9.25 0.46 -17.37
CA VAL A 129 8.71 1.58 -18.19
C VAL A 129 7.63 2.33 -17.42
N PHE A 130 6.72 1.62 -16.75
CA PHE A 130 5.66 2.23 -15.93
C PHE A 130 6.22 3.10 -14.81
N TYR A 131 7.26 2.66 -14.08
CA TYR A 131 7.89 3.48 -13.04
C TYR A 131 8.61 4.69 -13.60
N GLY A 132 9.23 4.58 -14.78
CA GLY A 132 9.76 5.73 -15.51
C GLY A 132 8.68 6.75 -15.86
N ILE A 133 7.48 6.29 -16.26
CA ILE A 133 6.29 7.14 -16.48
C ILE A 133 5.86 7.82 -15.18
N GLN A 134 5.84 7.10 -14.04
CA GLN A 134 5.49 7.70 -12.75
C GLN A 134 6.48 8.80 -12.34
N THR A 135 7.76 8.63 -12.61
CA THR A 135 8.77 9.66 -12.35
C THR A 135 8.55 10.89 -13.23
N LEU A 136 8.32 10.71 -14.52
CA LEU A 136 7.98 11.81 -15.42
C LEU A 136 6.68 12.54 -14.99
N ARG A 137 5.64 11.79 -14.63
CA ARG A 137 4.37 12.31 -14.11
C ARG A 137 4.57 13.22 -12.89
N LYS A 138 5.31 12.75 -11.90
CA LYS A 138 5.59 13.49 -10.66
C LYS A 138 6.43 14.74 -10.93
N ALA A 139 7.43 14.64 -11.79
CA ALA A 139 8.26 15.78 -12.17
C ALA A 139 7.46 16.88 -12.89
N ILE A 140 6.54 16.51 -13.79
CA ILE A 140 5.65 17.47 -14.47
C ILE A 140 4.67 18.11 -13.47
N ALA A 141 4.08 17.34 -12.56
CA ALA A 141 3.15 17.85 -11.57
C ALA A 141 3.79 18.89 -10.64
N ASN A 142 5.07 18.75 -10.32
CA ASN A 142 5.82 19.70 -9.50
C ASN A 142 5.87 21.11 -10.11
N MET A 143 5.74 21.26 -11.43
CA MET A 143 5.72 22.56 -12.10
C MET A 143 4.38 23.26 -12.01
N SER A 144 3.28 22.55 -11.97
CA SER A 144 1.94 23.13 -12.04
C SER A 144 1.60 24.01 -10.81
N GLN A 145 2.25 23.80 -9.69
CA GLN A 145 2.10 24.67 -8.50
C GLN A 145 2.71 26.07 -8.70
N SER A 146 3.77 26.16 -9.48
CA SER A 146 4.47 27.42 -9.74
C SER A 146 3.78 28.25 -10.83
N LEU A 147 2.89 27.65 -11.60
CA LEU A 147 2.20 28.28 -12.73
C LEU A 147 0.78 28.75 -12.36
N LYS A 148 0.51 29.19 -11.12
CA LYS A 148 -0.63 30.09 -10.86
C LYS A 148 -0.34 31.46 -11.50
N VAL A 149 -0.10 31.47 -12.80
CA VAL A 149 -0.13 32.69 -13.62
C VAL A 149 -1.60 33.05 -13.76
N THR A 150 -2.02 34.08 -13.04
CA THR A 150 -3.28 34.76 -13.31
C THR A 150 -3.25 35.17 -14.79
N PRO A 151 -4.19 34.73 -15.65
CA PRO A 151 -4.24 35.21 -17.01
C PRO A 151 -4.36 36.72 -17.00
N LEU A 152 -3.42 37.43 -17.61
CA LEU A 152 -3.61 38.85 -17.88
C LEU A 152 -4.88 38.99 -18.72
N ALA A 153 -5.82 39.76 -18.22
CA ALA A 153 -7.07 40.02 -18.92
C ALA A 153 -6.74 40.52 -20.33
N GLY A 154 -7.06 39.71 -21.34
CA GLY A 154 -6.92 40.10 -22.74
C GLY A 154 -6.03 39.18 -23.63
N SER A 155 -5.37 38.15 -23.11
CA SER A 155 -4.61 37.20 -23.95
C SER A 155 -5.43 35.93 -24.22
N SER A 156 -5.70 35.68 -25.50
CA SER A 156 -6.23 34.42 -25.99
C SER A 156 -5.32 33.27 -25.56
N SER A 157 -5.86 32.36 -24.74
CA SER A 157 -5.41 31.01 -24.38
C SER A 157 -3.99 30.62 -24.84
N GLN A 158 -2.98 30.95 -24.05
CA GLN A 158 -1.73 30.19 -24.07
C GLN A 158 -1.72 29.26 -22.85
N ALA A 159 -1.88 27.95 -23.11
CA ALA A 159 -1.62 26.95 -22.11
C ALA A 159 -0.18 27.13 -21.57
N PRO A 160 0.06 27.03 -20.26
CA PRO A 160 1.39 27.24 -19.70
C PRO A 160 2.37 26.22 -20.30
N PHE A 161 3.48 26.75 -20.85
CA PHE A 161 4.52 25.94 -21.45
C PHE A 161 5.23 25.10 -20.38
N THR A 162 5.12 23.77 -20.45
CA THR A 162 5.94 22.88 -19.63
C THR A 162 7.27 22.64 -20.35
N LEU A 163 8.35 23.22 -19.82
CA LEU A 163 9.71 23.02 -20.30
C LEU A 163 10.44 22.01 -19.43
N LEU A 164 10.78 20.85 -19.98
CA LEU A 164 11.50 19.79 -19.30
C LEU A 164 13.00 19.94 -19.55
N SER A 165 13.77 20.21 -18.50
CA SER A 165 15.23 20.32 -18.57
C SER A 165 15.87 19.02 -19.03
N PRO A 166 16.94 19.05 -19.84
CA PRO A 166 17.65 17.84 -20.23
C PRO A 166 18.22 17.10 -19.03
N VAL A 167 17.97 15.78 -18.96
CA VAL A 167 18.36 14.93 -17.82
C VAL A 167 18.54 13.49 -18.29
N VAL A 168 19.38 12.75 -17.59
CA VAL A 168 19.41 11.28 -17.60
C VAL A 168 19.13 10.81 -16.18
N ILE A 169 18.11 9.98 -16.01
CA ILE A 169 17.74 9.34 -14.74
C ILE A 169 17.93 7.85 -14.93
N THR A 170 18.67 7.22 -14.03
CA THR A 170 18.80 5.76 -13.93
C THR A 170 18.28 5.34 -12.57
N ASP A 171 17.36 4.38 -12.55
CA ASP A 171 16.65 4.06 -11.32
C ASP A 171 16.21 2.59 -11.27
N ALA A 172 16.08 2.06 -10.05
CA ALA A 172 15.55 0.75 -9.75
C ALA A 172 15.14 0.67 -8.26
N PRO A 173 14.18 -0.15 -7.87
CA PRO A 173 13.78 -0.28 -6.48
C PRO A 173 14.85 -0.97 -5.63
N ARG A 174 14.89 -0.63 -4.34
CA ARG A 174 15.71 -1.32 -3.34
C ARG A 174 15.16 -2.71 -3.02
N PHE A 175 13.84 -2.84 -2.87
CA PHE A 175 13.16 -4.07 -2.47
C PHE A 175 12.19 -4.56 -3.53
N SER A 176 12.05 -5.88 -3.63
CA SER A 176 11.09 -6.55 -4.51
C SER A 176 9.65 -6.51 -3.98
N TRP A 177 9.45 -6.48 -2.66
CA TRP A 177 8.15 -6.30 -2.02
C TRP A 177 7.99 -4.87 -1.52
N ARG A 178 7.08 -4.14 -2.13
CA ARG A 178 6.74 -2.77 -1.76
C ARG A 178 5.23 -2.71 -1.54
N GLY A 179 4.82 -3.08 -0.33
CA GLY A 179 3.43 -3.37 -0.01
C GLY A 179 2.69 -2.27 0.73
N MET A 180 1.37 -2.35 0.61
CA MET A 180 0.42 -1.65 1.46
C MET A 180 -0.79 -2.55 1.67
N HIS A 181 -1.26 -2.63 2.92
CA HIS A 181 -2.43 -3.41 3.32
C HIS A 181 -3.67 -2.52 3.42
N LEU A 182 -4.84 -3.12 3.19
CA LEU A 182 -6.15 -2.50 3.46
C LEU A 182 -7.11 -3.54 4.02
N ASP A 183 -7.59 -3.29 5.23
CA ASP A 183 -8.66 -4.06 5.85
C ASP A 183 -10.02 -3.65 5.28
N CYS A 184 -10.72 -4.61 4.67
CA CYS A 184 -12.08 -4.47 4.17
C CYS A 184 -13.12 -5.20 5.04
N SER A 185 -12.66 -5.90 6.08
CA SER A 185 -13.51 -6.72 6.93
C SER A 185 -14.20 -5.90 8.02
N ARG A 186 -13.44 -5.12 8.80
CA ARG A 186 -14.02 -4.28 9.85
C ARG A 186 -14.89 -3.17 9.25
N HIS A 187 -14.41 -2.51 8.16
CA HIS A 187 -15.24 -1.65 7.31
C HIS A 187 -15.10 -2.03 5.84
N PHE A 188 -16.24 -2.09 5.15
CA PHE A 188 -16.32 -2.48 3.74
C PHE A 188 -16.15 -1.26 2.83
N TRP A 189 -15.30 -1.38 1.81
CA TRP A 189 -15.01 -0.29 0.88
C TRP A 189 -15.62 -0.54 -0.50
N SER A 190 -16.03 0.54 -1.15
CA SER A 190 -16.57 0.45 -2.52
C SER A 190 -15.48 -0.02 -3.52
N VAL A 191 -15.92 -0.61 -4.64
CA VAL A 191 -15.02 -1.00 -5.73
C VAL A 191 -14.24 0.22 -6.25
N ASP A 192 -14.89 1.36 -6.34
CA ASP A 192 -14.29 2.61 -6.82
C ASP A 192 -13.22 3.12 -5.85
N PHE A 193 -13.46 3.01 -4.55
CA PHE A 193 -12.44 3.36 -3.56
C PHE A 193 -11.24 2.41 -3.59
N VAL A 194 -11.46 1.10 -3.70
CA VAL A 194 -10.36 0.14 -3.84
C VAL A 194 -9.51 0.44 -5.07
N LYS A 195 -10.12 0.81 -6.20
CA LYS A 195 -9.39 1.26 -7.40
C LYS A 195 -8.64 2.57 -7.16
N LYS A 196 -9.24 3.53 -6.45
CA LYS A 196 -8.58 4.79 -6.05
C LYS A 196 -7.37 4.52 -5.15
N PHE A 197 -7.48 3.56 -4.23
CA PHE A 197 -6.37 3.12 -3.38
C PHE A 197 -5.25 2.45 -4.20
N ILE A 198 -5.58 1.62 -5.20
CA ILE A 198 -4.60 1.04 -6.14
C ILE A 198 -3.89 2.15 -6.94
N ASP A 199 -4.59 3.20 -7.37
CA ASP A 199 -3.97 4.36 -8.03
C ASP A 199 -2.99 5.10 -7.11
N LEU A 200 -3.31 5.16 -5.82
CA LEU A 200 -2.43 5.75 -4.81
C LEU A 200 -1.15 4.91 -4.62
N LEU A 201 -1.26 3.57 -4.58
CA LEU A 201 -0.11 2.67 -4.55
C LEU A 201 0.78 2.85 -5.79
N ALA A 202 0.17 2.90 -6.98
CA ALA A 202 0.87 3.11 -8.25
C ALA A 202 1.64 4.43 -8.27
N MET A 203 1.06 5.51 -7.74
CA MET A 203 1.71 6.81 -7.60
C MET A 203 2.97 6.74 -6.72
N HIS A 204 2.96 5.87 -5.72
CA HIS A 204 4.06 5.65 -4.78
C HIS A 204 5.05 4.56 -5.22
N ASN A 205 4.96 4.05 -6.44
CA ASN A 205 5.79 2.97 -6.99
C ASN A 205 5.70 1.66 -6.19
N MET A 206 4.59 1.43 -5.50
CA MET A 206 4.31 0.17 -4.80
C MET A 206 3.83 -0.88 -5.79
N ASN A 207 4.16 -2.16 -5.53
CA ASN A 207 3.83 -3.27 -6.43
C ASN A 207 3.01 -4.38 -5.78
N VAL A 208 2.69 -4.27 -4.48
CA VAL A 208 1.88 -5.25 -3.76
C VAL A 208 0.74 -4.55 -3.03
N PHE A 209 -0.46 -5.03 -3.27
CA PHE A 209 -1.66 -4.71 -2.51
C PHE A 209 -2.06 -5.92 -1.66
N HIS A 210 -1.81 -5.88 -0.36
CA HIS A 210 -2.28 -6.89 0.59
C HIS A 210 -3.73 -6.57 0.97
N TRP A 211 -4.65 -7.44 0.58
CA TRP A 211 -6.08 -7.20 0.74
C TRP A 211 -6.69 -8.13 1.78
N HIS A 212 -6.97 -7.58 2.97
CA HIS A 212 -7.56 -8.32 4.07
C HIS A 212 -9.08 -8.41 3.88
N LEU A 213 -9.56 -9.61 3.51
CA LEU A 213 -10.91 -9.83 3.02
C LEU A 213 -11.84 -10.50 4.03
N THR A 214 -11.30 -11.05 5.12
CA THR A 214 -12.08 -11.84 6.09
C THR A 214 -11.57 -11.63 7.50
N ASP A 215 -12.52 -11.42 8.43
CA ASP A 215 -12.24 -11.31 9.86
C ASP A 215 -13.53 -11.59 10.65
N ASP A 216 -13.49 -11.50 11.97
CA ASP A 216 -14.60 -11.72 12.90
C ASP A 216 -15.84 -10.87 12.59
N GLN A 217 -15.61 -9.63 12.09
CA GLN A 217 -16.67 -8.63 11.87
C GLN A 217 -17.22 -8.63 10.45
N GLY A 218 -16.70 -9.49 9.56
CA GLY A 218 -17.23 -9.60 8.22
C GLY A 218 -16.43 -10.47 7.25
N TRP A 219 -17.15 -11.25 6.47
CA TRP A 219 -16.63 -12.01 5.34
C TRP A 219 -16.92 -11.26 4.04
N ARG A 220 -15.90 -10.83 3.29
CA ARG A 220 -16.08 -9.89 2.18
C ARG A 220 -15.87 -10.47 0.79
N ILE A 221 -15.57 -11.76 0.67
CA ILE A 221 -15.32 -12.44 -0.61
C ILE A 221 -16.41 -13.48 -0.92
N GLU A 222 -17.00 -13.43 -2.13
CA GLU A 222 -17.95 -14.45 -2.58
C GLU A 222 -17.26 -15.79 -2.81
N ILE A 223 -17.73 -16.83 -2.10
CA ILE A 223 -17.36 -18.23 -2.29
C ILE A 223 -18.60 -19.01 -2.70
N LYS A 224 -18.69 -19.43 -3.95
CA LYS A 224 -19.91 -20.03 -4.52
C LYS A 224 -20.30 -21.36 -3.88
N LYS A 225 -19.32 -22.15 -3.45
CA LYS A 225 -19.57 -23.40 -2.73
C LYS A 225 -20.11 -23.17 -1.32
N TRP A 226 -19.85 -22.01 -0.75
CA TRP A 226 -20.20 -21.66 0.63
C TRP A 226 -21.01 -20.36 0.68
N PRO A 227 -22.24 -20.31 0.09
CA PRO A 227 -22.97 -19.05 -0.15
C PRO A 227 -23.41 -18.32 1.11
N ARG A 228 -23.53 -19.01 2.26
CA ARG A 228 -23.87 -18.36 3.53
C ARG A 228 -22.75 -17.45 4.04
N LEU A 229 -21.51 -17.59 3.56
CA LEU A 229 -20.42 -16.66 3.89
C LEU A 229 -20.79 -15.23 3.50
N THR A 230 -21.48 -15.03 2.38
CA THR A 230 -21.92 -13.70 1.94
C THR A 230 -23.34 -13.34 2.35
N THR A 231 -24.24 -14.31 2.54
CA THR A 231 -25.61 -13.99 2.96
C THR A 231 -25.77 -13.83 4.47
N VAL A 232 -24.86 -14.41 5.26
CA VAL A 232 -24.82 -14.31 6.73
C VAL A 232 -23.51 -13.65 7.18
N GLY A 233 -22.36 -14.23 6.81
CA GLY A 233 -21.05 -13.79 7.31
C GLY A 233 -20.66 -12.37 6.89
N SER A 234 -21.25 -11.81 5.84
CA SER A 234 -20.99 -10.43 5.42
C SER A 234 -21.84 -9.39 6.15
N GLN A 235 -22.74 -9.81 7.05
CA GLN A 235 -23.72 -8.94 7.69
C GLN A 235 -23.57 -8.99 9.20
N ARG A 236 -23.49 -7.83 9.86
CA ARG A 236 -23.51 -7.69 11.32
C ARG A 236 -24.67 -6.81 11.77
N SER A 237 -25.13 -7.00 13.01
CA SER A 237 -26.32 -6.31 13.55
C SER A 237 -26.07 -4.85 13.93
N GLY A 238 -24.83 -4.46 14.15
CA GLY A 238 -24.44 -3.14 14.57
C GLY A 238 -22.92 -2.99 14.55
N THR A 239 -22.43 -1.81 14.92
CA THR A 239 -21.02 -1.49 15.04
C THR A 239 -20.77 -0.75 16.34
N ILE A 240 -19.70 -1.09 17.05
CA ILE A 240 -19.29 -0.39 18.28
C ILE A 240 -19.07 1.11 18.01
N ILE A 241 -19.52 1.96 18.95
CA ILE A 241 -19.36 3.42 18.88
C ILE A 241 -18.16 3.85 19.72
N GLY A 242 -17.20 4.55 19.08
CA GLY A 242 -16.02 5.09 19.77
C GLY A 242 -14.97 4.04 20.11
N THR A 243 -14.03 4.41 20.96
CA THR A 243 -12.87 3.58 21.32
C THR A 243 -13.14 2.86 22.65
N ASN A 244 -12.98 1.55 22.68
CA ASN A 244 -13.15 0.72 23.90
C ASN A 244 -14.51 0.95 24.61
N SER A 245 -15.57 1.14 23.84
CA SER A 245 -16.92 1.35 24.35
C SER A 245 -17.71 0.03 24.30
N ASP A 246 -18.66 -0.16 25.22
CA ASP A 246 -19.64 -1.23 25.15
C ASP A 246 -20.91 -0.81 24.40
N LEU A 247 -20.91 0.40 23.83
CA LEU A 247 -22.05 0.95 23.07
C LEU A 247 -22.01 0.48 21.62
N ASP A 248 -23.15 0.08 21.13
CA ASP A 248 -23.39 -0.36 19.76
C ASP A 248 -24.39 0.57 19.10
N ASP A 249 -24.22 0.87 17.81
CA ASP A 249 -25.09 1.76 17.06
C ASP A 249 -26.44 1.12 16.67
N GLY A 250 -26.56 -0.20 16.78
CA GLY A 250 -27.75 -0.97 16.40
C GLY A 250 -28.10 -0.87 14.91
N ILE A 251 -27.17 -0.39 14.07
CA ILE A 251 -27.39 -0.20 12.63
C ILE A 251 -26.79 -1.38 11.88
N PRO A 252 -27.61 -2.19 11.17
CA PRO A 252 -27.09 -3.30 10.36
C PRO A 252 -26.06 -2.81 9.36
N TYR A 253 -24.90 -3.48 9.33
CA TYR A 253 -23.78 -3.15 8.47
C TYR A 253 -23.30 -4.37 7.69
N GLY A 254 -22.97 -4.19 6.40
CA GLY A 254 -22.49 -5.30 5.59
C GLY A 254 -22.04 -4.90 4.20
N GLY A 255 -21.57 -5.89 3.48
CA GLY A 255 -21.09 -5.76 2.10
C GLY A 255 -20.13 -6.88 1.74
N TYR A 256 -20.02 -7.18 0.46
CA TYR A 256 -19.05 -8.14 -0.06
C TYR A 256 -18.76 -7.88 -1.53
N TYR A 257 -17.66 -8.43 -2.01
CA TYR A 257 -17.28 -8.40 -3.41
C TYR A 257 -17.71 -9.70 -4.10
N THR A 258 -18.44 -9.59 -5.20
CA THR A 258 -18.70 -10.74 -6.08
C THR A 258 -17.40 -11.13 -6.79
N GLN A 259 -17.28 -12.39 -7.23
CA GLN A 259 -16.10 -12.84 -7.98
C GLN A 259 -15.86 -12.03 -9.25
N ALA A 260 -16.92 -11.52 -9.88
CA ALA A 260 -16.79 -10.64 -11.04
C ALA A 260 -16.13 -9.30 -10.69
N LYS A 261 -16.53 -8.67 -9.57
CA LYS A 261 -15.91 -7.44 -9.07
C LYS A 261 -14.45 -7.66 -8.63
N LEU A 262 -14.16 -8.80 -8.00
CA LEU A 262 -12.80 -9.15 -7.61
C LEU A 262 -11.88 -9.28 -8.84
N ARG A 263 -12.32 -9.99 -9.89
CA ARG A 263 -11.55 -10.12 -11.14
C ARG A 263 -11.37 -8.76 -11.85
N GLU A 264 -12.35 -7.88 -11.80
CA GLU A 264 -12.26 -6.51 -12.31
C GLU A 264 -11.16 -5.73 -11.58
N ILE A 265 -11.13 -5.81 -10.24
CA ILE A 265 -10.09 -5.14 -9.43
C ILE A 265 -8.71 -5.75 -9.68
N VAL A 266 -8.61 -7.07 -9.80
CA VAL A 266 -7.34 -7.76 -10.14
C VAL A 266 -6.80 -7.28 -11.48
N ALA A 267 -7.64 -7.19 -12.51
CA ALA A 267 -7.24 -6.68 -13.83
C ALA A 267 -6.82 -5.20 -13.76
N TYR A 268 -7.51 -4.39 -12.96
CA TYR A 268 -7.20 -2.98 -12.74
C TYR A 268 -5.83 -2.79 -12.07
N ALA A 269 -5.51 -3.60 -11.06
CA ALA A 269 -4.22 -3.60 -10.39
C ALA A 269 -3.09 -4.08 -11.32
N ALA A 270 -3.33 -5.16 -12.07
CA ALA A 270 -2.36 -5.73 -13.01
C ALA A 270 -1.96 -4.72 -14.10
N ALA A 271 -2.90 -3.90 -14.59
CA ALA A 271 -2.60 -2.82 -15.54
C ALA A 271 -1.68 -1.72 -14.96
N ARG A 272 -1.47 -1.71 -13.65
CA ARG A 272 -0.56 -0.81 -12.91
C ARG A 272 0.65 -1.54 -12.32
N HIS A 273 0.88 -2.77 -12.76
CA HIS A 273 1.96 -3.63 -12.26
C HIS A 273 1.89 -3.87 -10.73
N ILE A 274 0.67 -3.94 -10.20
CA ILE A 274 0.42 -4.24 -8.79
C ILE A 274 -0.18 -5.64 -8.69
N THR A 275 0.45 -6.48 -7.88
CA THR A 275 -0.04 -7.81 -7.51
C THR A 275 -0.93 -7.68 -6.28
N ILE A 276 -2.14 -8.24 -6.35
CA ILE A 276 -3.00 -8.34 -5.17
C ILE A 276 -2.69 -9.66 -4.47
N VAL A 277 -2.29 -9.57 -3.21
CA VAL A 277 -2.14 -10.71 -2.30
C VAL A 277 -3.38 -10.74 -1.41
N PRO A 278 -4.31 -11.68 -1.64
CA PRO A 278 -5.50 -11.80 -0.80
C PRO A 278 -5.16 -12.45 0.53
N GLU A 279 -5.80 -11.99 1.61
CA GLU A 279 -5.74 -12.64 2.91
C GLU A 279 -7.10 -13.25 3.25
N ILE A 280 -7.03 -14.53 3.67
CA ILE A 280 -8.12 -15.28 4.32
C ILE A 280 -7.58 -15.72 5.66
N ASP A 281 -7.87 -14.96 6.68
CA ASP A 281 -7.31 -15.19 8.01
C ASP A 281 -7.88 -16.44 8.66
N MET A 282 -6.98 -17.27 9.21
CA MET A 282 -7.34 -18.54 9.84
C MET A 282 -6.19 -19.09 10.71
N PRO A 283 -6.46 -19.86 11.76
CA PRO A 283 -7.76 -20.39 12.23
C PRO A 283 -8.51 -19.48 13.20
N GLY A 284 -7.87 -18.40 13.70
CA GLY A 284 -8.47 -17.29 14.41
C GLY A 284 -9.25 -16.38 13.46
N HIS A 285 -9.83 -15.30 13.95
CA HIS A 285 -10.52 -14.26 13.15
C HIS A 285 -11.60 -14.81 12.18
N MET A 286 -12.26 -15.91 12.59
CA MET A 286 -13.20 -16.66 11.75
C MET A 286 -14.65 -16.58 12.21
N LEU A 287 -14.99 -15.69 13.15
CA LEU A 287 -16.33 -15.65 13.73
C LEU A 287 -17.42 -15.38 12.69
N ALA A 288 -17.14 -14.56 11.66
CA ALA A 288 -18.08 -14.34 10.56
C ALA A 288 -18.37 -15.63 9.77
N ALA A 289 -17.34 -16.46 9.56
CA ALA A 289 -17.51 -17.78 8.92
C ALA A 289 -18.24 -18.76 9.84
N LEU A 290 -17.96 -18.73 11.14
CA LEU A 290 -18.64 -19.57 12.12
C LEU A 290 -20.12 -19.18 12.28
N ALA A 291 -20.46 -17.90 12.20
CA ALA A 291 -21.85 -17.44 12.17
C ALA A 291 -22.61 -17.99 10.95
N ALA A 292 -21.91 -18.08 9.82
CA ALA A 292 -22.48 -18.68 8.60
C ALA A 292 -22.58 -20.21 8.68
N TYR A 293 -21.57 -20.89 9.25
CA TYR A 293 -21.44 -22.34 9.30
C TYR A 293 -20.98 -22.80 10.69
N PRO A 294 -21.91 -22.86 11.67
CA PRO A 294 -21.57 -23.12 13.08
C PRO A 294 -20.86 -24.46 13.33
N GLU A 295 -21.09 -25.44 12.46
CA GLU A 295 -20.46 -26.75 12.53
C GLU A 295 -18.93 -26.73 12.33
N LEU A 296 -18.36 -25.62 11.85
CA LEU A 296 -16.92 -25.43 11.69
C LEU A 296 -16.22 -25.07 13.02
N GLY A 297 -16.97 -24.59 14.01
CA GLY A 297 -16.44 -24.23 15.33
C GLY A 297 -16.42 -25.40 16.31
N CYS A 298 -15.72 -25.21 17.44
CA CYS A 298 -15.60 -26.23 18.48
C CYS A 298 -16.89 -26.53 19.22
N THR A 299 -17.75 -25.53 19.43
CA THR A 299 -19.01 -25.65 20.19
C THR A 299 -20.21 -25.97 19.31
N GLY A 300 -20.11 -25.76 17.99
CA GLY A 300 -21.23 -25.91 17.06
C GLY A 300 -22.24 -24.76 17.11
N GLY A 301 -21.92 -23.68 17.81
CA GLY A 301 -22.73 -22.47 17.90
C GLY A 301 -23.84 -22.48 18.96
N PRO A 302 -24.80 -21.55 18.90
CA PRO A 302 -24.91 -20.51 17.85
C PRO A 302 -23.81 -19.43 17.93
N TYR A 303 -23.39 -18.92 16.78
CA TYR A 303 -22.46 -17.81 16.67
C TYR A 303 -23.15 -16.63 15.97
N GLN A 304 -22.62 -15.42 16.24
CA GLN A 304 -23.02 -14.18 15.56
C GLN A 304 -21.80 -13.51 14.96
N VAL A 305 -21.96 -12.79 13.87
CA VAL A 305 -20.89 -11.97 13.29
C VAL A 305 -20.48 -10.90 14.30
N GLY A 306 -19.19 -10.73 14.50
CA GLY A 306 -18.64 -9.77 15.47
C GLY A 306 -19.05 -8.33 15.14
N HIS A 307 -19.31 -7.54 16.16
CA HIS A 307 -19.59 -6.11 16.02
C HIS A 307 -18.77 -5.23 16.99
N TYR A 308 -18.00 -5.86 17.87
CA TYR A 308 -16.99 -5.21 18.69
C TYR A 308 -15.59 -5.43 18.12
N TRP A 309 -14.64 -4.58 18.52
CA TRP A 309 -13.24 -4.74 18.14
C TRP A 309 -12.50 -5.60 19.16
N GLY A 310 -11.47 -6.32 18.70
CA GLY A 310 -10.64 -7.20 19.52
C GLY A 310 -10.67 -8.66 19.05
N VAL A 311 -10.01 -9.52 19.82
CA VAL A 311 -9.83 -10.94 19.51
C VAL A 311 -10.99 -11.76 20.08
N TYR A 312 -11.69 -12.46 19.23
CA TYR A 312 -12.78 -13.36 19.62
C TYR A 312 -12.23 -14.77 19.93
N LYS A 313 -12.83 -15.44 20.91
CA LYS A 313 -12.34 -16.73 21.40
C LYS A 313 -12.77 -17.93 20.56
N ASP A 314 -13.73 -17.76 19.67
CA ASP A 314 -14.25 -18.82 18.84
C ASP A 314 -13.47 -18.90 17.52
N VAL A 315 -12.86 -20.07 17.30
CA VAL A 315 -11.93 -20.34 16.20
C VAL A 315 -12.35 -21.59 15.44
N LEU A 316 -11.77 -21.84 14.26
CA LEU A 316 -11.98 -23.09 13.53
C LEU A 316 -11.60 -24.31 14.39
N CYS A 317 -12.43 -25.33 14.38
CA CYS A 317 -12.20 -26.59 15.10
C CYS A 317 -11.18 -27.46 14.34
N VAL A 318 -9.90 -27.39 14.72
CA VAL A 318 -8.81 -28.09 14.01
C VAL A 318 -8.93 -29.63 14.04
N GLY A 319 -9.70 -30.19 14.98
CA GLY A 319 -10.02 -31.62 15.01
C GLY A 319 -11.20 -32.02 14.10
N ASN A 320 -11.86 -31.07 13.43
CA ASN A 320 -13.02 -31.36 12.58
C ASN A 320 -12.60 -31.51 11.10
N PRO A 321 -12.74 -32.69 10.46
CA PRO A 321 -12.41 -32.86 9.04
C PRO A 321 -13.13 -31.88 8.10
N ARG A 322 -14.36 -31.51 8.43
CA ARG A 322 -15.17 -30.56 7.62
C ARG A 322 -14.48 -29.19 7.47
N VAL A 323 -13.68 -28.78 8.45
CA VAL A 323 -12.88 -27.54 8.40
C VAL A 323 -11.89 -27.58 7.21
N TYR A 324 -11.26 -28.72 6.96
CA TYR A 324 -10.28 -28.82 5.85
C TYR A 324 -10.94 -28.88 4.48
N GLU A 325 -12.17 -29.42 4.38
CA GLU A 325 -12.98 -29.33 3.16
C GLU A 325 -13.36 -27.87 2.90
N PHE A 326 -13.80 -27.16 3.94
CA PHE A 326 -14.11 -25.72 3.87
C PHE A 326 -12.88 -24.91 3.40
N VAL A 327 -11.74 -25.08 4.06
CA VAL A 327 -10.50 -24.36 3.74
C VAL A 327 -10.06 -24.66 2.29
N GLN A 328 -10.10 -25.93 1.88
CA GLN A 328 -9.73 -26.32 0.52
C GLN A 328 -10.63 -25.67 -0.53
N ASP A 329 -11.96 -25.67 -0.30
CA ASP A 329 -12.93 -25.08 -1.22
C ASP A 329 -12.73 -23.56 -1.32
N VAL A 330 -12.61 -22.88 -0.17
CA VAL A 330 -12.38 -21.42 -0.11
C VAL A 330 -11.08 -21.05 -0.84
N LEU A 331 -9.96 -21.68 -0.48
CA LEU A 331 -8.67 -21.36 -1.10
C LEU A 331 -8.64 -21.72 -2.60
N THR A 332 -9.37 -22.74 -3.03
CA THR A 332 -9.47 -23.08 -4.46
C THR A 332 -10.13 -21.92 -5.23
N GLU A 333 -11.27 -21.39 -4.75
CA GLU A 333 -11.94 -20.27 -5.42
C GLU A 333 -11.13 -18.97 -5.31
N VAL A 334 -10.42 -18.73 -4.20
CA VAL A 334 -9.50 -17.60 -4.05
C VAL A 334 -8.39 -17.66 -5.10
N MET A 335 -7.74 -18.81 -5.26
CA MET A 335 -6.66 -19.00 -6.23
C MET A 335 -7.14 -18.90 -7.69
N ASP A 336 -8.40 -19.21 -7.97
CA ASP A 336 -9.02 -19.02 -9.29
C ASP A 336 -9.26 -17.54 -9.63
N ILE A 337 -9.43 -16.71 -8.60
CA ILE A 337 -9.66 -15.26 -8.75
C ILE A 337 -8.35 -14.49 -8.79
N PHE A 338 -7.42 -14.80 -7.87
CA PHE A 338 -6.18 -14.07 -7.69
C PHE A 338 -5.00 -14.84 -8.29
N PRO A 339 -4.32 -14.26 -9.30
CA PRO A 339 -3.17 -14.91 -9.95
C PRO A 339 -1.87 -14.84 -9.13
N SER A 340 -1.89 -14.21 -7.96
CA SER A 340 -0.73 -14.09 -7.08
C SER A 340 -0.12 -15.45 -6.76
N GLU A 341 1.20 -15.58 -6.84
CA GLU A 341 1.92 -16.74 -6.37
C GLU A 341 1.74 -16.95 -4.86
N VAL A 342 1.50 -15.87 -4.13
CA VAL A 342 1.41 -15.85 -2.66
C VAL A 342 -0.04 -15.62 -2.23
N ILE A 343 -0.50 -16.43 -1.26
CA ILE A 343 -1.78 -16.26 -0.55
C ILE A 343 -1.46 -16.06 0.93
N HIS A 344 -1.99 -14.98 1.52
CA HIS A 344 -1.85 -14.74 2.96
C HIS A 344 -2.94 -15.50 3.72
N ILE A 345 -2.56 -16.22 4.76
CA ILE A 345 -3.45 -17.10 5.53
C ILE A 345 -3.71 -16.60 6.96
N GLY A 346 -3.24 -15.39 7.30
CA GLY A 346 -3.32 -14.85 8.64
C GLY A 346 -2.46 -15.60 9.62
N GLY A 347 -3.07 -16.18 10.64
CA GLY A 347 -2.44 -17.02 11.64
C GLY A 347 -2.09 -16.31 12.94
N ASP A 348 -2.42 -15.03 13.05
CA ASP A 348 -2.21 -14.18 14.20
C ASP A 348 -3.25 -14.44 15.31
N GLU A 349 -2.88 -14.05 16.51
CA GLU A 349 -3.76 -13.91 17.69
C GLU A 349 -4.73 -15.08 17.93
N THR A 350 -4.38 -16.30 17.54
CA THR A 350 -5.28 -17.46 17.64
C THR A 350 -5.47 -17.92 19.09
N PRO A 351 -6.67 -17.73 19.71
CA PRO A 351 -6.94 -18.24 21.05
C PRO A 351 -7.10 -19.76 21.03
N SER A 352 -6.55 -20.44 22.03
CA SER A 352 -6.66 -21.91 22.15
C SER A 352 -7.68 -22.38 23.19
N GLU A 353 -8.36 -21.47 23.89
CA GLU A 353 -9.34 -21.78 24.95
C GLU A 353 -10.39 -22.79 24.46
N LYS A 354 -10.97 -22.57 23.27
CA LYS A 354 -12.00 -23.48 22.74
C LYS A 354 -11.43 -24.82 22.32
N TRP A 355 -10.17 -24.87 21.86
CA TRP A 355 -9.50 -26.14 21.54
C TRP A 355 -9.29 -27.00 22.78
N GLN A 356 -8.91 -26.39 23.91
CA GLN A 356 -8.70 -27.10 25.20
C GLN A 356 -9.94 -27.89 25.66
N HIS A 357 -11.11 -27.33 25.42
CA HIS A 357 -12.38 -27.92 25.85
C HIS A 357 -13.08 -28.72 24.75
N CYS A 358 -12.46 -28.84 23.56
CA CYS A 358 -13.02 -29.57 22.43
C CYS A 358 -12.45 -31.01 22.35
N LYS A 359 -13.31 -32.01 22.48
CA LYS A 359 -12.90 -33.42 22.41
C LYS A 359 -12.11 -33.74 21.13
N LYS A 360 -12.58 -33.24 19.95
CA LYS A 360 -11.93 -33.50 18.66
C LYS A 360 -10.53 -32.87 18.59
N CYS A 361 -10.37 -31.65 19.11
CA CYS A 361 -9.07 -30.97 19.15
C CYS A 361 -8.11 -31.65 20.12
N ASN A 362 -8.59 -32.07 21.30
CA ASN A 362 -7.79 -32.79 22.28
C ASN A 362 -7.28 -34.16 21.78
N GLU A 363 -8.09 -34.88 21.00
CA GLU A 363 -7.66 -36.12 20.35
C GLU A 363 -6.46 -35.88 19.41
N ILE A 364 -6.47 -34.80 18.62
CA ILE A 364 -5.34 -34.42 17.77
C ILE A 364 -4.15 -33.97 18.61
N TYR A 365 -4.38 -33.12 19.65
CA TYR A 365 -3.32 -32.67 20.54
C TYR A 365 -2.58 -33.83 21.20
N ILE A 366 -3.31 -34.80 21.79
CA ILE A 366 -2.73 -35.97 22.44
C ILE A 366 -1.93 -36.81 21.42
N LYS A 367 -2.50 -37.07 20.24
CA LYS A 367 -1.85 -37.81 19.19
C LYS A 367 -0.52 -37.15 18.79
N LYS A 368 -0.51 -35.85 18.55
CA LYS A 368 0.69 -35.11 18.13
C LYS A 368 1.74 -35.00 19.24
N ALA A 369 1.32 -34.81 20.48
CA ALA A 369 2.22 -34.81 21.63
C ALA A 369 2.90 -36.17 21.84
N LEU A 370 2.20 -37.29 21.58
CA LEU A 370 2.78 -38.63 21.63
C LEU A 370 3.75 -38.89 20.47
N GLU A 371 3.40 -38.48 19.23
CA GLU A 371 4.28 -38.57 18.08
C GLU A 371 5.61 -37.82 18.30
N GLY A 372 5.58 -36.62 18.88
CA GLY A 372 6.78 -35.85 19.22
C GLY A 372 7.67 -36.51 20.26
N ARG A 373 7.10 -37.23 21.23
CA ARG A 373 7.86 -37.98 22.24
C ARG A 373 8.56 -39.22 21.63
N VAL A 374 7.94 -39.90 20.69
CA VAL A 374 8.51 -41.08 20.00
C VAL A 374 9.64 -40.69 19.03
N ALA A 375 9.61 -39.47 18.48
CA ALA A 375 10.62 -38.97 17.55
C ALA A 375 11.93 -38.48 18.22
N GLY A 376 12.12 -38.70 19.53
CA GLY A 376 13.42 -38.50 20.20
C GLY A 376 13.80 -37.05 20.52
N GLN A 377 12.86 -36.13 20.59
CA GLN A 377 13.13 -34.75 21.05
C GLN A 377 13.19 -34.62 22.58
N VAL A 378 13.11 -35.71 23.32
CA VAL A 378 13.37 -35.79 24.77
C VAL A 378 14.34 -36.92 25.03
N GLU A 379 15.61 -36.75 24.71
CA GLU A 379 16.68 -37.47 25.34
C GLU A 379 16.98 -36.83 26.71
N GLY A 380 16.72 -37.58 27.77
CA GLY A 380 17.26 -37.35 29.11
C GLY A 380 16.34 -36.56 30.06
N ASP A 381 15.40 -37.22 30.65
CA ASP A 381 15.31 -37.39 32.08
C ASP A 381 14.06 -38.22 32.47
N SER A 382 14.25 -39.23 33.32
CA SER A 382 13.19 -40.09 33.88
C SER A 382 12.29 -39.33 34.90
N ASP A 383 12.51 -38.06 35.07
CA ASP A 383 11.73 -37.20 35.95
C ASP A 383 10.81 -36.28 35.12
N VAL A 384 9.72 -36.84 34.62
CA VAL A 384 8.58 -36.00 34.23
C VAL A 384 8.13 -35.28 35.53
N PRO A 385 8.24 -33.94 35.60
CA PRO A 385 7.74 -33.22 36.75
C PRO A 385 6.25 -33.53 36.89
N ARG A 386 5.83 -34.11 38.02
CA ARG A 386 4.41 -34.28 38.38
C ARG A 386 3.73 -32.96 38.66
N THR A 387 4.44 -31.85 38.54
CA THR A 387 3.93 -30.49 38.54
C THR A 387 3.98 -29.97 37.10
N MET A 388 2.82 -29.64 36.53
CA MET A 388 2.70 -28.96 35.27
C MET A 388 3.70 -27.80 35.22
N PRO A 389 4.43 -27.58 34.09
CA PRO A 389 5.26 -26.40 33.94
C PRO A 389 4.39 -25.15 34.09
N GLU A 390 5.01 -24.09 34.59
CA GLU A 390 4.40 -22.77 34.85
C GLU A 390 3.87 -22.06 33.61
N TYR A 391 3.92 -22.73 32.44
CA TYR A 391 3.37 -22.23 31.19
C TYR A 391 1.86 -22.41 31.16
N PRO A 392 1.11 -21.37 30.75
CA PRO A 392 -0.33 -21.49 30.56
C PRO A 392 -0.63 -22.70 29.65
N TYR A 393 -1.55 -23.55 30.07
CA TYR A 393 -1.99 -24.72 29.28
C TYR A 393 -2.41 -24.33 27.87
N GLU A 394 -2.92 -23.11 27.69
CA GLU A 394 -3.31 -22.51 26.41
C GLU A 394 -2.17 -22.45 25.41
N GLU A 395 -0.99 -21.99 25.84
CA GLU A 395 0.17 -21.87 24.96
C GLU A 395 0.67 -23.23 24.50
N MET A 396 0.63 -24.24 25.39
CA MET A 396 0.99 -25.61 25.02
C MET A 396 0.05 -26.20 23.96
N VAL A 397 -1.27 -25.96 24.08
CA VAL A 397 -2.26 -26.43 23.10
C VAL A 397 -2.07 -25.71 21.78
N ARG A 398 -1.88 -24.39 21.80
CA ARG A 398 -1.65 -23.56 20.62
C ARG A 398 -0.37 -23.98 19.90
N SER A 399 0.74 -24.17 20.60
CA SER A 399 2.05 -24.55 20.01
C SER A 399 2.03 -25.89 19.26
N VAL A 400 1.04 -26.75 19.53
CA VAL A 400 0.86 -28.02 18.82
C VAL A 400 -0.21 -27.93 17.74
N LEU A 401 -1.37 -27.34 18.06
CA LEU A 401 -2.53 -27.38 17.17
C LEU A 401 -2.49 -26.33 16.05
N GLN A 402 -1.90 -25.16 16.30
CA GLN A 402 -1.76 -24.15 15.26
C GLN A 402 -0.80 -24.61 14.14
N PRO A 403 0.43 -25.11 14.42
CA PRO A 403 1.28 -25.68 13.37
C PRO A 403 0.64 -26.88 12.68
N TYR A 404 -0.10 -27.74 13.39
CA TYR A 404 -0.85 -28.82 12.76
C TYR A 404 -1.86 -28.32 11.73
N PHE A 405 -2.60 -27.25 12.04
CA PHE A 405 -3.56 -26.63 11.14
C PHE A 405 -2.85 -25.95 9.97
N THR A 406 -1.90 -25.05 10.24
CA THR A 406 -1.22 -24.26 9.22
C THR A 406 -0.45 -25.13 8.22
N ASN A 407 0.19 -26.22 8.66
CA ASN A 407 0.84 -27.16 7.77
C ASN A 407 -0.13 -27.85 6.79
N LYS A 408 -1.38 -28.09 7.19
CA LYS A 408 -2.40 -28.62 6.27
C LYS A 408 -2.81 -27.56 5.24
N VAL A 409 -2.91 -26.30 5.66
CA VAL A 409 -3.21 -25.17 4.76
C VAL A 409 -2.06 -24.98 3.76
N PHE A 410 -0.81 -25.02 4.22
CA PHE A 410 0.38 -24.98 3.35
C PHE A 410 0.35 -26.08 2.28
N ASN A 411 0.03 -27.33 2.67
CA ASN A 411 -0.07 -28.43 1.73
C ASN A 411 -1.17 -28.21 0.68
N ILE A 412 -2.30 -27.62 1.05
CA ILE A 412 -3.37 -27.27 0.10
C ILE A 412 -2.85 -26.25 -0.91
N LEU A 413 -2.19 -25.17 -0.47
CA LEU A 413 -1.64 -24.14 -1.36
C LEU A 413 -0.52 -24.69 -2.25
N ALA A 414 0.44 -25.42 -1.67
CA ALA A 414 1.55 -26.04 -2.39
C ALA A 414 1.07 -27.02 -3.47
N SER A 415 0.00 -27.80 -3.20
CA SER A 415 -0.60 -28.71 -4.19
C SER A 415 -1.13 -28.01 -5.44
N LYS A 416 -1.34 -26.68 -5.35
CA LYS A 416 -1.78 -25.81 -6.44
C LYS A 416 -0.68 -24.88 -6.95
N GLY A 417 0.57 -25.09 -6.52
CA GLY A 417 1.73 -24.27 -6.91
C GLY A 417 1.72 -22.86 -6.32
N ARG A 418 1.08 -22.67 -5.16
CA ARG A 418 1.06 -21.40 -4.43
C ARG A 418 1.89 -21.50 -3.15
N ARG A 419 2.48 -20.35 -2.75
CA ARG A 419 3.19 -20.19 -1.49
C ARG A 419 2.25 -19.58 -0.45
N ALA A 420 2.38 -20.01 0.80
CA ALA A 420 1.69 -19.35 1.91
C ALA A 420 2.55 -18.25 2.50
N LEU A 421 1.91 -17.14 2.85
CA LEU A 421 2.42 -16.07 3.70
C LEU A 421 1.53 -16.01 4.93
N GLY A 422 2.08 -15.77 6.11
CA GLY A 422 1.29 -15.52 7.31
C GLY A 422 2.02 -14.61 8.28
N TRP A 423 1.30 -14.15 9.28
CA TRP A 423 1.86 -13.36 10.35
C TRP A 423 2.92 -14.15 11.12
N ASP A 424 3.79 -13.48 11.85
CA ASP A 424 4.99 -14.13 12.41
C ASP A 424 4.71 -15.22 13.47
N GLU A 425 3.45 -15.39 13.92
CA GLU A 425 3.01 -16.50 14.76
C GLU A 425 3.14 -17.86 14.09
N ILE A 426 3.06 -17.91 12.75
CA ILE A 426 3.17 -19.20 12.03
C ILE A 426 4.61 -19.73 11.95
N LEU A 427 5.61 -18.92 12.33
CA LEU A 427 7.04 -19.28 12.18
C LEU A 427 7.37 -20.61 12.87
N ASP A 428 6.79 -20.87 14.03
CA ASP A 428 7.04 -22.10 14.76
C ASP A 428 6.35 -23.29 14.05
N GLY A 429 7.15 -24.13 13.41
CA GLY A 429 6.69 -25.31 12.66
C GLY A 429 6.27 -25.02 11.22
N ALA A 430 6.55 -23.84 10.68
CA ALA A 430 6.37 -23.54 9.27
C ALA A 430 7.33 -24.34 8.37
N PRO A 431 6.89 -24.83 7.21
CA PRO A 431 7.80 -25.41 6.22
C PRO A 431 8.71 -24.33 5.64
N GLN A 432 9.90 -24.73 5.13
CA GLN A 432 10.96 -23.82 4.69
C GLN A 432 10.53 -22.83 3.59
N ASP A 433 9.57 -23.21 2.76
CA ASP A 433 9.03 -22.38 1.66
C ASP A 433 7.93 -21.41 2.11
N ALA A 434 7.49 -21.48 3.38
CA ALA A 434 6.56 -20.50 3.94
C ALA A 434 7.21 -19.13 4.05
N MET A 435 6.44 -18.10 3.72
CA MET A 435 6.84 -16.70 3.88
C MET A 435 6.30 -16.16 5.20
N ILE A 436 7.05 -15.27 5.83
CA ILE A 436 6.71 -14.72 7.16
C ILE A 436 6.51 -13.21 7.04
N MET A 437 5.38 -12.71 7.55
CA MET A 437 5.14 -11.28 7.72
C MET A 437 5.34 -10.89 9.18
N SER A 438 6.41 -10.13 9.45
CA SER A 438 6.81 -9.76 10.81
C SER A 438 6.13 -8.48 11.26
N TRP A 439 5.16 -8.59 12.19
CA TRP A 439 4.40 -7.45 12.69
C TRP A 439 4.69 -7.11 14.17
N ARG A 440 5.00 -8.09 15.02
CA ARG A 440 5.29 -7.89 16.45
C ARG A 440 6.67 -7.26 16.73
N GLY A 441 7.14 -6.45 15.80
CA GLY A 441 8.46 -5.82 15.78
C GLY A 441 9.35 -6.41 14.69
N SER A 442 10.64 -6.04 14.68
CA SER A 442 11.59 -6.53 13.67
C SER A 442 12.28 -7.83 14.08
N ALA A 443 12.25 -8.21 15.36
CA ALA A 443 12.97 -9.38 15.86
C ALA A 443 12.42 -10.73 15.34
N PRO A 444 11.09 -10.97 15.27
CA PRO A 444 10.57 -12.19 14.66
C PRO A 444 10.98 -12.34 13.19
N GLY A 445 10.95 -11.25 12.42
CA GLY A 445 11.37 -11.25 11.01
C GLY A 445 12.87 -11.52 10.86
N ALA A 446 13.70 -10.94 11.73
CA ALA A 446 15.12 -11.26 11.78
C ALA A 446 15.37 -12.75 12.04
N LYS A 447 14.69 -13.33 13.04
CA LYS A 447 14.75 -14.78 13.36
C LYS A 447 14.33 -15.63 12.16
N ALA A 448 13.24 -15.26 11.47
CA ALA A 448 12.76 -15.97 10.29
C ALA A 448 13.75 -15.90 9.13
N ALA A 449 14.33 -14.72 8.85
CA ALA A 449 15.32 -14.53 7.80
C ALA A 449 16.63 -15.30 8.08
N GLU A 450 17.11 -15.30 9.32
CA GLU A 450 18.27 -16.12 9.72
C GLU A 450 17.98 -17.63 9.62
N ALA A 451 16.72 -18.03 9.73
CA ALA A 451 16.28 -19.42 9.49
C ALA A 451 16.08 -19.74 7.99
N GLY A 452 16.24 -18.75 7.09
CA GLY A 452 16.15 -18.91 5.64
C GLY A 452 14.73 -18.80 5.07
N HIS A 453 13.76 -18.24 5.83
CA HIS A 453 12.45 -17.90 5.29
C HIS A 453 12.47 -16.53 4.61
N ASP A 454 11.74 -16.40 3.50
CA ASP A 454 11.47 -15.10 2.91
C ASP A 454 10.56 -14.28 3.84
N VAL A 455 10.91 -13.02 4.07
CA VAL A 455 10.28 -12.17 5.08
C VAL A 455 9.79 -10.85 4.48
N VAL A 456 8.60 -10.44 4.89
CA VAL A 456 8.09 -9.08 4.71
C VAL A 456 8.02 -8.39 6.07
N MET A 457 8.67 -7.24 6.20
CA MET A 457 8.71 -6.49 7.45
C MET A 457 7.51 -5.54 7.53
N ALA A 458 6.68 -5.69 8.57
CA ALA A 458 5.51 -4.84 8.84
C ALA A 458 5.42 -4.46 10.34
N PRO A 459 6.54 -4.03 10.98
CA PRO A 459 6.58 -3.88 12.43
C PRO A 459 5.60 -2.82 12.93
N THR A 460 4.84 -3.14 14.00
CA THR A 460 3.90 -2.22 14.68
C THR A 460 4.52 -0.88 15.05
N THR A 461 5.81 -0.85 15.31
CA THR A 461 6.53 0.37 15.69
C THR A 461 6.67 1.41 14.58
N HIS A 462 6.52 1.01 13.29
CA HIS A 462 6.75 1.87 12.12
C HIS A 462 5.67 1.77 11.04
N CYS A 463 4.93 0.64 10.98
CA CYS A 463 4.14 0.27 9.81
C CYS A 463 2.62 0.17 10.09
N TYR A 464 2.14 0.44 11.30
CA TYR A 464 0.71 0.41 11.62
C TYR A 464 0.10 1.81 11.45
N PHE A 465 -0.47 2.04 10.28
CA PHE A 465 -1.01 3.36 9.93
C PHE A 465 -2.42 3.61 10.46
N ASP A 466 -3.03 2.65 11.11
CA ASP A 466 -4.20 2.82 11.98
C ASP A 466 -3.86 3.55 13.29
N TYR A 467 -2.56 3.65 13.66
CA TYR A 467 -2.08 4.46 14.78
C TYR A 467 -2.09 5.96 14.42
N GLN A 468 -2.20 6.81 15.44
CA GLN A 468 -2.17 8.26 15.24
C GLN A 468 -0.84 8.72 14.63
N GLN A 469 -0.90 9.77 13.81
CA GLN A 469 0.28 10.33 13.18
C GLN A 469 0.74 11.68 13.77
N VAL A 470 -0.05 12.26 14.68
CA VAL A 470 0.24 13.49 15.40
C VAL A 470 0.13 13.24 16.90
N GLU A 471 0.96 13.87 17.72
CA GLU A 471 0.94 13.70 19.18
C GLU A 471 -0.30 14.34 19.83
N ASP A 472 -0.71 15.51 19.32
CA ASP A 472 -1.95 16.17 19.75
C ASP A 472 -3.18 15.44 19.19
N THR A 473 -3.86 14.72 20.08
CA THR A 473 -5.00 13.86 19.74
C THR A 473 -6.32 14.62 19.60
N GLN A 474 -6.35 15.91 19.90
CA GLN A 474 -7.60 16.69 19.90
C GLN A 474 -8.25 16.74 18.52
N PHE A 475 -7.43 16.66 17.47
CA PHE A 475 -7.87 16.78 16.07
C PHE A 475 -7.64 15.49 15.27
N GLU A 476 -7.22 14.40 15.93
CA GLU A 476 -7.03 13.11 15.26
C GLU A 476 -8.35 12.32 15.17
N PRO A 477 -8.59 11.56 14.10
CA PRO A 477 -9.69 10.62 14.03
C PRO A 477 -9.59 9.57 15.14
N SER A 478 -10.70 8.90 15.47
CA SER A 478 -10.68 7.70 16.32
C SER A 478 -9.72 6.67 15.73
N ARG A 479 -8.99 5.96 16.57
CA ARG A 479 -7.88 5.09 16.15
C ARG A 479 -7.68 3.91 17.10
N CYS A 480 -7.02 2.88 16.63
CA CYS A 480 -6.32 1.93 17.45
C CYS A 480 -5.15 2.63 18.17
N GLY A 481 -4.65 2.13 19.27
CA GLY A 481 -3.61 2.79 20.10
C GLY A 481 -2.32 3.09 19.31
N GLY A 482 -1.38 3.78 19.97
CA GLY A 482 -0.05 4.04 19.45
C GLY A 482 0.12 5.36 18.68
N PHE A 483 1.39 5.73 18.45
CA PHE A 483 1.80 6.96 17.77
C PHE A 483 2.96 6.69 16.82
N ILE A 484 2.74 6.93 15.53
CA ILE A 484 3.72 6.74 14.47
C ILE A 484 3.75 8.00 13.60
N PRO A 485 4.63 8.96 13.91
CA PRO A 485 4.84 10.12 13.04
C PRO A 485 5.59 9.71 11.77
N ILE A 486 5.53 10.57 10.75
CA ILE A 486 6.15 10.32 9.45
C ILE A 486 7.68 10.10 9.54
N GLU A 487 8.34 10.78 10.48
CA GLU A 487 9.78 10.63 10.75
C GLU A 487 10.12 9.19 11.15
N ARG A 488 9.27 8.58 11.98
CA ARG A 488 9.45 7.19 12.42
C ARG A 488 9.29 6.23 11.25
N VAL A 489 8.30 6.42 10.40
CA VAL A 489 8.15 5.61 9.17
C VAL A 489 9.39 5.75 8.28
N TYR A 490 9.85 6.98 8.07
CA TYR A 490 11.03 7.27 7.25
C TYR A 490 12.33 6.67 7.80
N SER A 491 12.45 6.54 9.13
CA SER A 491 13.63 5.98 9.79
C SER A 491 13.77 4.47 9.68
N LEU A 492 12.71 3.76 9.27
CA LEU A 492 12.74 2.30 9.14
C LEU A 492 13.84 1.85 8.18
N ASP A 493 14.63 0.88 8.61
CA ASP A 493 15.45 0.03 7.75
C ASP A 493 14.98 -1.42 7.87
N PRO A 494 14.28 -1.96 6.85
CA PRO A 494 13.78 -3.33 6.89
C PRO A 494 14.88 -4.39 6.91
N ALA A 495 16.07 -4.08 6.38
CA ALA A 495 17.19 -5.01 6.25
C ALA A 495 18.51 -4.37 6.76
N PRO A 496 18.61 -4.08 8.08
CA PRO A 496 19.74 -3.38 8.65
C PRO A 496 21.04 -4.22 8.59
N ASP A 497 22.17 -3.54 8.63
CA ASP A 497 23.51 -4.16 8.59
C ASP A 497 23.83 -5.06 9.80
N THR A 498 23.00 -5.03 10.83
CA THR A 498 23.08 -5.93 11.99
C THR A 498 22.67 -7.38 11.65
N LEU A 499 21.94 -7.59 10.55
CA LEU A 499 21.63 -8.92 10.04
C LEU A 499 22.79 -9.49 9.23
N SER A 500 22.91 -10.83 9.20
CA SER A 500 23.86 -11.50 8.31
C SER A 500 23.59 -11.16 6.84
N VAL A 501 24.61 -11.25 5.99
CA VAL A 501 24.44 -11.01 4.53
C VAL A 501 23.39 -11.96 3.93
N GLU A 502 23.34 -13.19 4.42
CA GLU A 502 22.38 -14.18 3.95
C GLU A 502 20.96 -13.85 4.40
N ALA A 503 20.76 -13.55 5.67
CA ALA A 503 19.45 -13.13 6.19
C ALA A 503 18.89 -11.89 5.45
N ARG A 504 19.75 -10.91 5.14
CA ARG A 504 19.31 -9.73 4.36
C ARG A 504 18.76 -10.06 2.98
N ARG A 505 19.21 -11.14 2.35
CA ARG A 505 18.69 -11.60 1.05
C ARG A 505 17.27 -12.16 1.14
N HIS A 506 16.90 -12.66 2.32
CA HIS A 506 15.55 -13.14 2.60
C HIS A 506 14.57 -12.02 2.97
N ILE A 507 15.03 -10.79 3.25
CA ILE A 507 14.14 -9.65 3.46
C ILE A 507 13.67 -9.12 2.11
N LEU A 508 12.47 -9.50 1.70
CA LEU A 508 11.89 -9.09 0.41
C LEU A 508 11.51 -7.61 0.38
N GLY A 509 11.24 -7.02 1.54
CA GLY A 509 10.85 -5.62 1.66
C GLY A 509 9.99 -5.34 2.88
N THR A 510 9.14 -4.33 2.75
CA THR A 510 8.28 -3.88 3.85
C THR A 510 6.89 -3.49 3.36
N GLN A 511 5.97 -3.46 4.29
CA GLN A 511 4.58 -3.11 4.10
C GLN A 511 4.07 -2.30 5.29
N ALA A 512 3.10 -1.40 5.09
CA ALA A 512 2.33 -0.84 6.17
C ALA A 512 0.87 -1.32 6.13
N ASN A 513 0.26 -1.36 7.31
CA ASN A 513 -1.08 -1.89 7.51
C ASN A 513 -2.06 -0.77 7.86
N LEU A 514 -3.26 -0.84 7.28
CA LEU A 514 -4.41 0.01 7.56
C LEU A 514 -5.54 -0.88 8.08
N TRP A 515 -5.54 -1.12 9.39
CA TRP A 515 -6.63 -1.79 10.10
C TRP A 515 -7.79 -0.82 10.26
N SER A 516 -8.99 -1.24 9.91
CA SER A 516 -10.10 -0.33 9.66
C SER A 516 -11.15 -0.24 10.78
N GLU A 517 -10.86 -0.74 11.99
CA GLU A 517 -11.79 -0.72 13.13
C GLU A 517 -12.38 0.67 13.39
N TYR A 518 -11.54 1.69 13.29
CA TYR A 518 -11.93 3.08 13.57
C TYR A 518 -11.99 3.97 12.32
N MET A 519 -11.86 3.38 11.12
CA MET A 519 -11.96 4.10 9.85
C MET A 519 -13.35 3.85 9.25
N THR A 520 -14.28 4.76 9.48
CA THR A 520 -15.68 4.59 9.09
C THR A 520 -15.99 5.10 7.67
N ASN A 521 -15.06 5.81 7.05
CA ASN A 521 -15.21 6.36 5.69
C ASN A 521 -13.87 6.43 4.94
N GLU A 522 -13.96 6.61 3.62
CA GLU A 522 -12.82 6.62 2.69
C GLU A 522 -11.80 7.72 3.01
N GLN A 523 -12.28 8.89 3.45
CA GLN A 523 -11.43 10.03 3.79
C GLN A 523 -10.55 9.74 5.01
N MET A 524 -11.05 8.98 5.98
CA MET A 524 -10.25 8.55 7.14
C MET A 524 -9.14 7.59 6.72
N VAL A 525 -9.40 6.65 5.80
CA VAL A 525 -8.37 5.75 5.25
C VAL A 525 -7.28 6.55 4.54
N GLU A 526 -7.67 7.49 3.69
CA GLU A 526 -6.74 8.37 2.98
C GLU A 526 -5.91 9.24 3.94
N TYR A 527 -6.55 9.82 4.95
CA TYR A 527 -5.90 10.60 6.00
C TYR A 527 -4.85 9.78 6.74
N GLN A 528 -5.20 8.57 7.17
CA GLN A 528 -4.29 7.69 7.89
C GLN A 528 -3.14 7.19 7.00
N ALA A 529 -3.38 6.97 5.72
CA ALA A 529 -2.35 6.60 4.76
C ALA A 529 -1.37 7.75 4.48
N LEU A 530 -1.88 8.97 4.29
CA LEU A 530 -1.11 10.10 3.78
C LEU A 530 -0.81 11.15 4.88
N PRO A 531 0.44 11.65 4.91
CA PRO A 531 1.54 11.45 3.96
C PRO A 531 2.49 10.29 4.31
N ARG A 532 2.22 9.48 5.35
CA ARG A 532 3.13 8.40 5.81
C ARG A 532 3.44 7.37 4.72
N MET A 533 2.50 7.05 3.83
CA MET A 533 2.73 6.19 2.67
C MET A 533 3.86 6.70 1.78
N SER A 534 4.04 8.02 1.67
CA SER A 534 5.14 8.61 0.89
C SER A 534 6.51 8.35 1.53
N ALA A 535 6.58 8.38 2.87
CA ALA A 535 7.78 8.02 3.61
C ALA A 535 8.10 6.52 3.48
N LEU A 536 7.07 5.68 3.55
CA LEU A 536 7.22 4.24 3.32
C LEU A 536 7.70 3.94 1.90
N ALA A 537 7.17 4.61 0.88
CA ALA A 537 7.60 4.46 -0.51
C ALA A 537 9.10 4.79 -0.67
N GLU A 538 9.59 5.81 0.02
CA GLU A 538 11.03 6.14 0.04
C GLU A 538 11.85 5.03 0.69
N VAL A 539 11.40 4.45 1.81
CA VAL A 539 12.04 3.30 2.46
C VAL A 539 12.10 2.08 1.54
N GLN A 540 11.03 1.83 0.80
CA GLN A 540 10.89 0.66 -0.08
C GLN A 540 11.72 0.78 -1.36
N TRP A 541 11.96 2.00 -1.82
CA TRP A 541 12.55 2.27 -3.13
C TRP A 541 13.99 2.75 -3.08
N THR A 542 14.27 3.74 -2.20
CA THR A 542 15.52 4.49 -2.20
C THR A 542 16.57 3.81 -1.33
N GLN A 543 17.82 3.80 -1.80
CA GLN A 543 18.95 3.25 -1.04
C GLN A 543 19.21 4.06 0.25
N PRO A 544 19.59 3.42 1.38
CA PRO A 544 19.72 4.07 2.67
C PRO A 544 20.64 5.30 2.65
N GLU A 545 21.76 5.22 1.91
CA GLU A 545 22.79 6.27 1.83
C GLU A 545 22.30 7.55 1.15
N ARG A 546 21.18 7.46 0.43
CA ARG A 546 20.56 8.58 -0.29
C ARG A 546 19.39 9.21 0.47
N LYS A 547 19.01 8.62 1.60
CA LYS A 547 17.89 9.11 2.39
C LYS A 547 18.31 10.33 3.21
N ASP A 548 17.59 11.43 3.06
CA ASP A 548 17.67 12.64 3.87
C ASP A 548 16.26 13.13 4.16
N PHE A 549 15.88 13.15 5.44
CA PHE A 549 14.52 13.46 5.84
C PHE A 549 14.12 14.90 5.52
N GLN A 550 15.00 15.88 5.68
CA GLN A 550 14.68 17.27 5.40
C GLN A 550 14.52 17.51 3.89
N VAL A 551 15.37 16.92 3.08
CA VAL A 551 15.26 16.96 1.62
C VAL A 551 14.02 16.20 1.15
N PHE A 552 13.66 15.09 1.81
CA PHE A 552 12.42 14.36 1.55
C PHE A 552 11.19 15.24 1.80
N LEU A 553 11.11 16.00 2.89
CA LEU A 553 9.98 16.87 3.19
C LEU A 553 9.76 17.94 2.08
N HIS A 554 10.83 18.47 1.51
CA HIS A 554 10.72 19.39 0.36
C HIS A 554 10.12 18.71 -0.87
N ARG A 555 10.53 17.46 -1.16
CA ARG A 555 9.97 16.68 -2.28
C ARG A 555 8.52 16.28 -2.02
N LEU A 556 8.21 15.90 -0.78
CA LEU A 556 6.86 15.58 -0.34
C LEU A 556 5.92 16.77 -0.51
N THR A 557 6.35 17.98 -0.14
CA THR A 557 5.55 19.19 -0.32
C THR A 557 5.13 19.40 -1.78
N ARG A 558 6.00 19.04 -2.74
CA ARG A 558 5.64 19.10 -4.16
C ARG A 558 4.67 17.99 -4.56
N LEU A 559 4.81 16.79 -3.99
CA LEU A 559 3.91 15.67 -4.27
C LEU A 559 2.47 15.96 -3.86
N THR A 560 2.22 16.82 -2.84
CA THR A 560 0.86 17.17 -2.42
C THR A 560 0.02 17.79 -3.54
N SER A 561 0.65 18.34 -4.59
CA SER A 561 -0.09 18.82 -5.77
C SER A 561 -0.89 17.71 -6.47
N LEU A 562 -0.36 16.49 -6.45
CA LEU A 562 -1.09 15.33 -6.98
C LEU A 562 -2.19 14.88 -6.00
N PHE A 563 -1.96 14.98 -4.69
CA PHE A 563 -3.02 14.69 -3.72
C PHE A 563 -4.21 15.64 -3.90
N GLU A 564 -3.94 16.92 -4.02
CA GLU A 564 -4.96 17.94 -4.27
C GLU A 564 -5.67 17.72 -5.61
N ARG A 565 -4.92 17.41 -6.68
CA ARG A 565 -5.46 17.17 -8.02
C ARG A 565 -6.42 15.99 -8.07
N TYR A 566 -6.09 14.90 -7.38
CA TYR A 566 -6.90 13.68 -7.36
C TYR A 566 -7.82 13.58 -6.14
N HIS A 567 -7.97 14.68 -5.41
CA HIS A 567 -8.88 14.80 -4.27
C HIS A 567 -8.63 13.73 -3.20
N TYR A 568 -7.34 13.48 -2.90
CA TYR A 568 -6.98 12.67 -1.74
C TYR A 568 -7.01 13.50 -0.47
N THR A 569 -7.62 12.95 0.57
CA THR A 569 -7.52 13.49 1.92
C THR A 569 -6.16 13.12 2.51
N TYR A 570 -5.44 14.08 3.10
CA TYR A 570 -4.15 13.83 3.73
C TYR A 570 -3.96 14.69 4.98
N ALA A 571 -3.19 14.21 5.94
CA ALA A 571 -2.88 14.94 7.16
C ALA A 571 -1.98 16.15 6.84
N LYS A 572 -2.41 17.34 7.30
CA LYS A 572 -1.78 18.62 6.94
C LYS A 572 -0.89 19.20 8.04
N HIS A 573 -0.64 18.46 9.12
CA HIS A 573 0.15 18.94 10.26
C HIS A 573 1.59 19.34 9.89
N LEU A 574 2.15 18.80 8.80
CA LEU A 574 3.47 19.19 8.29
C LEU A 574 3.46 20.56 7.56
N TRP A 575 2.29 21.11 7.28
CA TRP A 575 2.09 22.37 6.57
C TRP A 575 1.10 23.26 7.33
N PRO A 576 1.52 23.88 8.45
CA PRO A 576 0.62 24.67 9.30
C PRO A 576 -0.13 25.77 8.54
N GLU A 577 0.49 26.34 7.51
CA GLU A 577 -0.12 27.37 6.63
C GLU A 577 -1.25 26.82 5.74
N ARG A 578 -1.38 25.48 5.62
CA ARG A 578 -2.45 24.81 4.86
C ARG A 578 -3.53 24.22 5.76
N GLN A 579 -3.37 24.34 7.07
CA GLN A 579 -4.40 23.91 8.01
C GLN A 579 -5.57 24.89 7.90
N ILE A 580 -6.70 24.38 7.42
CA ILE A 580 -7.97 25.09 7.57
C ILE A 580 -8.43 24.80 8.99
N PRO A 581 -8.68 25.81 9.84
CA PRO A 581 -9.32 25.61 11.13
C PRO A 581 -10.77 25.19 10.87
N SER A 582 -11.00 23.93 10.61
CA SER A 582 -12.33 23.37 10.48
C SER A 582 -12.39 22.10 11.30
N ARG A 583 -13.35 22.07 12.20
CA ARG A 583 -13.83 20.85 12.83
C ARG A 583 -13.99 19.81 11.74
N TRP A 584 -13.39 18.62 11.92
CA TRP A 584 -13.60 17.48 11.06
C TRP A 584 -15.11 17.22 10.98
N GLN A 585 -15.74 17.68 9.92
CA GLN A 585 -17.11 17.29 9.57
C GLN A 585 -16.97 16.09 8.65
N PHE A 586 -16.98 14.90 9.25
CA PHE A 586 -17.13 13.64 8.53
C PHE A 586 -18.59 13.25 8.45
#